data_addd58a62fe96240a1472df5ced403fd
#
_entry.id   addd58a62fe96240a1472df5ced403fd
#
_cell.length_a   1.000
_cell.length_b   1.000
_cell.length_c   1.000
_cell.angle_alpha   90.00
_cell.angle_beta   90.00
_cell.angle_gamma   90.00
#
_symmetry.space_group_name_H-M   'P 1'
#
loop_
_entity.id
_entity.type
_entity.pdbx_description
1 polymer ?
#
loop_
_entity_poly.entity_id
_entity_poly.type
_entity_poly.pdbx_seq_one_letter_code
_entity_poly.pdbx_strand_id
1 'polypeptide(L)'
;MQHDRSTVRAAPAGNRGLGETCVVAAPITAAPERGVAMLVVPVLALCAAASHVACAEETSLPAGLAVESAVDHAPFGGPGSVGGQIQSDAEPKTPVVRLNAAPAAQRSYRDFKQRVREEYGLAFGIDYNLLFQHASNSPGEQNAASGALRLFGSLRLLGQESGHPGSIEFKVENRHRLGTDIAPQALGGEVGYAGLTALTFSDAGSLLTNLYWHQSLQDNRFAYVVGIVDVTDYVGVYGLVNPWADFMNLTLSTDPTIPAPDQGFGAAIRWRFADHFYVLAGFADANGDPGDPWGSVDDFFDDAEAFKHIEVGWYGSWETRIENNIHLTLWQVDERAEAGIADGWGAAFSYSRKLDERWLPFLRAGYADDSGALLERSVSAGLGRSTADGQGMFGLGLNWGRPNRELFGRDARDQYTVEAYYRVELAEHLTVTPDIQLIKDPALDTDEDLIWVAGLRARLAF
;
A
#
# COMPACT_ATOMS: atom_id res chain seq x y z
N MET A 1 -13.60 34.15 -71.66
CA MET A 1 -12.41 33.38 -72.08
C MET A 1 -12.21 32.39 -70.96
N GLN A 2 -12.70 31.26 -71.11
CA GLN A 2 -12.12 29.94 -71.41
C GLN A 2 -11.30 29.42 -70.26
N HIS A 3 -11.92 28.49 -69.57
CA HIS A 3 -11.62 27.03 -69.45
C HIS A 3 -10.33 26.70 -68.68
N ASP A 4 -10.42 25.96 -67.59
CA ASP A 4 -10.42 24.52 -67.73
C ASP A 4 -10.93 23.80 -66.46
N ARG A 5 -11.66 22.71 -66.67
CA ARG A 5 -12.17 21.79 -65.64
C ARG A 5 -11.18 20.61 -65.58
N SER A 6 -10.73 20.26 -64.39
CA SER A 6 -10.21 18.90 -64.17
C SER A 6 -10.96 18.23 -63.00
N THR A 7 -11.67 17.20 -63.38
CA THR A 7 -12.39 16.25 -62.58
C THR A 7 -11.44 15.41 -61.74
N VAL A 8 -11.67 15.35 -60.44
CA VAL A 8 -11.09 14.31 -59.58
C VAL A 8 -12.18 13.30 -59.22
N ARG A 9 -11.92 12.08 -59.57
CA ARG A 9 -12.78 10.90 -59.34
C ARG A 9 -12.89 10.59 -57.85
N ALA A 10 -14.10 10.32 -57.38
CA ALA A 10 -14.39 9.67 -56.12
C ALA A 10 -13.89 8.21 -56.15
N ALA A 11 -13.15 7.82 -55.10
CA ALA A 11 -12.83 6.44 -54.76
C ALA A 11 -13.79 5.93 -53.66
N PRO A 12 -14.13 4.64 -53.60
CA PRO A 12 -15.22 4.14 -52.78
C PRO A 12 -14.84 4.03 -51.30
N ALA A 13 -15.81 4.23 -50.44
CA ALA A 13 -15.75 4.04 -49.03
C ALA A 13 -15.35 2.61 -48.67
N GLY A 14 -14.16 2.47 -48.08
CA GLY A 14 -13.72 1.26 -47.38
C GLY A 14 -14.19 1.30 -45.95
N ASN A 15 -15.01 0.34 -45.63
CA ASN A 15 -15.46 0.00 -44.29
C ASN A 15 -14.23 -0.29 -43.40
N ARG A 16 -13.88 0.59 -42.45
CA ARG A 16 -12.93 0.28 -41.41
C ARG A 16 -13.71 0.11 -40.13
N GLY A 17 -13.63 -1.11 -39.62
CA GLY A 17 -14.17 -1.50 -38.33
C GLY A 17 -13.69 -0.59 -37.21
N LEU A 18 -14.58 -0.34 -36.31
CA LEU A 18 -14.32 0.26 -35.01
C LEU A 18 -13.32 -0.63 -34.29
N GLY A 19 -12.06 -0.18 -34.25
CA GLY A 19 -11.05 -0.75 -33.36
C GLY A 19 -11.37 -0.31 -31.93
N GLU A 20 -11.64 -1.28 -31.10
CA GLU A 20 -11.74 -1.15 -29.67
C GLU A 20 -10.43 -0.58 -29.13
N THR A 21 -10.42 0.65 -28.66
CA THR A 21 -9.39 1.20 -27.80
C THR A 21 -9.79 0.92 -26.35
N CYS A 22 -9.54 -0.31 -25.91
CA CYS A 22 -9.32 -0.55 -24.47
C CYS A 22 -8.04 0.17 -24.08
N VAL A 23 -8.14 1.22 -23.30
CA VAL A 23 -7.01 1.78 -22.58
C VAL A 23 -6.78 0.87 -21.36
N VAL A 24 -6.13 -0.25 -21.60
CA VAL A 24 -5.50 -1.07 -20.57
C VAL A 24 -4.17 -0.37 -20.28
N ALA A 25 -3.87 -0.16 -19.02
CA ALA A 25 -2.52 0.22 -18.59
C ALA A 25 -1.50 -0.63 -19.36
N ALA A 26 -0.55 0.00 -20.01
CA ALA A 26 0.41 -0.66 -20.88
C ALA A 26 1.13 -1.76 -20.09
N PRO A 27 1.18 -3.01 -20.57
CA PRO A 27 2.03 -4.01 -19.96
C PRO A 27 3.48 -3.60 -20.22
N ILE A 28 4.22 -3.30 -19.18
CA ILE A 28 5.67 -3.18 -19.25
C ILE A 28 6.20 -4.57 -19.58
N THR A 29 6.52 -4.81 -20.83
CA THR A 29 7.23 -6.01 -21.27
C THR A 29 8.72 -5.80 -21.02
N ALA A 30 9.14 -6.02 -19.78
CA ALA A 30 10.57 -6.19 -19.50
C ALA A 30 10.97 -7.62 -19.89
N ALA A 31 11.90 -7.76 -20.81
CA ALA A 31 12.53 -9.03 -21.13
C ALA A 31 13.32 -9.52 -19.90
N PRO A 32 13.31 -10.83 -19.58
CA PRO A 32 14.01 -11.33 -18.40
C PRO A 32 15.53 -11.28 -18.65
N GLU A 33 16.22 -10.34 -18.04
CA GLU A 33 17.66 -10.42 -17.92
C GLU A 33 18.06 -11.52 -16.92
N ARG A 34 18.97 -12.37 -17.38
CA ARG A 34 19.53 -13.51 -16.64
C ARG A 34 20.45 -13.00 -15.52
N GLY A 35 19.91 -12.78 -14.31
CA GLY A 35 20.76 -12.33 -13.20
C GLY A 35 20.24 -12.59 -11.79
N VAL A 36 18.95 -12.80 -11.59
CA VAL A 36 18.32 -12.80 -10.25
C VAL A 36 18.06 -14.20 -9.69
N ALA A 37 18.25 -15.26 -10.47
CA ALA A 37 18.04 -16.67 -10.03
C ALA A 37 18.97 -17.13 -8.89
N MET A 38 19.98 -16.35 -8.50
CA MET A 38 21.01 -16.79 -7.55
C MET A 38 20.77 -16.38 -6.10
N LEU A 39 19.75 -15.56 -5.81
CA LEU A 39 19.47 -15.08 -4.44
C LEU A 39 18.25 -15.74 -3.76
N VAL A 40 17.37 -16.40 -4.50
CA VAL A 40 16.14 -16.99 -3.95
C VAL A 40 16.38 -18.39 -3.34
N VAL A 41 17.34 -19.15 -3.83
CA VAL A 41 17.62 -20.51 -3.37
C VAL A 41 18.18 -20.58 -1.93
N PRO A 42 19.04 -19.65 -1.43
CA PRO A 42 19.55 -19.76 -0.07
C PRO A 42 18.51 -19.41 1.04
N VAL A 43 17.47 -18.62 0.74
CA VAL A 43 16.45 -18.23 1.75
C VAL A 43 15.51 -19.40 2.04
N LEU A 44 15.11 -20.18 1.05
CA LEU A 44 14.30 -21.39 1.23
C LEU A 44 15.08 -22.52 1.91
N ALA A 45 16.39 -22.61 1.69
CA ALA A 45 17.25 -23.57 2.34
C ALA A 45 17.48 -23.26 3.84
N LEU A 46 17.45 -21.99 4.24
CA LEU A 46 17.54 -21.57 5.65
C LEU A 46 16.28 -21.96 6.45
N CYS A 47 15.10 -21.92 5.83
CA CYS A 47 13.84 -22.36 6.45
C CYS A 47 13.76 -23.87 6.64
N ALA A 48 14.36 -24.66 5.73
CA ALA A 48 14.36 -26.13 5.81
C ALA A 48 15.40 -26.70 6.80
N ALA A 49 16.50 -25.99 7.06
CA ALA A 49 17.55 -26.42 7.99
C ALA A 49 17.21 -26.24 9.48
N ALA A 50 16.15 -25.47 9.80
CA ALA A 50 15.71 -25.24 11.17
C ALA A 50 14.87 -26.38 11.78
N SER A 51 14.63 -27.47 11.05
CA SER A 51 13.67 -28.51 11.43
C SER A 51 14.22 -29.64 12.34
N HIS A 52 15.48 -29.62 12.70
CA HIS A 52 16.06 -30.71 13.52
C HIS A 52 16.96 -30.16 14.64
N VAL A 53 16.43 -29.87 15.83
CA VAL A 53 17.14 -30.06 17.12
C VAL A 53 16.14 -30.08 18.30
N ALA A 54 16.42 -30.92 19.27
CA ALA A 54 15.63 -31.53 20.32
C ALA A 54 15.24 -30.65 21.52
N CYS A 55 14.23 -31.13 22.27
CA CYS A 55 13.70 -30.75 23.58
C CYS A 55 14.73 -30.25 24.62
N ALA A 56 14.41 -29.17 25.33
CA ALA A 56 14.84 -28.90 26.71
C ALA A 56 13.93 -27.86 27.42
N GLU A 57 13.74 -28.05 28.69
CA GLU A 57 12.92 -27.54 29.78
C GLU A 57 12.41 -26.08 29.78
N GLU A 58 11.19 -25.94 30.30
CA GLU A 58 10.49 -24.69 30.63
C GLU A 58 11.20 -23.91 31.76
N THR A 59 11.54 -22.68 31.47
CA THR A 59 11.74 -21.64 32.48
C THR A 59 10.84 -20.44 32.16
N SER A 60 9.98 -20.11 33.11
CA SER A 60 9.06 -18.96 33.09
C SER A 60 9.81 -17.66 32.90
N LEU A 61 9.44 -16.89 31.88
CA LEU A 61 9.96 -15.52 31.62
C LEU A 61 9.42 -14.54 32.67
N PRO A 62 10.28 -13.62 33.19
CA PRO A 62 9.83 -12.57 34.08
C PRO A 62 8.93 -11.57 33.32
N ALA A 63 7.76 -11.29 33.90
CA ALA A 63 6.89 -10.21 33.44
C ALA A 63 7.57 -8.85 33.71
N GLY A 64 7.70 -8.01 32.66
CA GLY A 64 8.05 -6.60 32.82
C GLY A 64 9.36 -6.12 32.20
N LEU A 65 9.61 -6.48 30.93
CA LEU A 65 10.48 -5.65 30.10
C LEU A 65 9.58 -4.69 29.32
N ALA A 66 9.66 -3.40 29.63
CA ALA A 66 9.11 -2.35 28.77
C ALA A 66 9.68 -2.59 27.36
N VAL A 67 8.80 -2.76 26.36
CA VAL A 67 9.22 -2.85 24.97
C VAL A 67 9.81 -1.49 24.62
N GLU A 68 11.13 -1.39 24.68
CA GLU A 68 11.84 -0.22 24.20
C GLU A 68 11.46 -0.06 22.71
N SER A 69 11.03 1.13 22.33
CA SER A 69 10.51 1.40 20.97
C SER A 69 11.43 0.78 19.93
N ALA A 70 10.87 -0.03 19.03
CA ALA A 70 11.63 -0.73 18.00
C ALA A 70 12.30 0.22 16.98
N VAL A 71 11.88 1.48 16.98
CA VAL A 71 12.49 2.60 16.27
C VAL A 71 12.75 3.73 17.26
N ASP A 72 13.86 4.43 17.10
CA ASP A 72 14.30 5.48 18.05
C ASP A 72 13.46 6.76 17.99
N HIS A 73 12.56 6.86 17.04
CA HIS A 73 11.62 7.98 16.86
C HIS A 73 10.30 7.48 16.26
N ALA A 74 9.23 8.23 16.47
CA ALA A 74 7.94 7.86 15.89
C ALA A 74 8.02 7.88 14.35
N PRO A 75 7.48 6.87 13.67
CA PRO A 75 7.43 6.82 12.21
C PRO A 75 6.86 8.11 11.60
N PHE A 76 7.39 8.55 10.46
CA PHE A 76 6.83 9.68 9.73
C PHE A 76 5.42 9.36 9.22
N GLY A 77 5.23 8.16 8.70
CA GLY A 77 3.97 7.66 8.15
C GLY A 77 3.16 6.79 9.09
N GLY A 78 2.21 6.06 8.47
CA GLY A 78 1.30 5.12 9.11
C GLY A 78 1.80 3.67 9.15
N PRO A 79 0.89 2.70 9.34
CA PRO A 79 1.24 1.28 9.49
C PRO A 79 1.93 0.66 8.26
N GLY A 80 1.72 1.20 7.05
CA GLY A 80 2.37 0.76 5.80
C GLY A 80 3.79 1.27 5.63
N SER A 81 4.18 2.35 6.32
CA SER A 81 5.51 2.95 6.23
C SER A 81 6.60 2.03 6.81
N VAL A 82 7.86 2.26 6.42
CA VAL A 82 9.01 1.48 6.91
C VAL A 82 9.05 1.45 8.43
N GLY A 83 9.01 2.61 9.08
CA GLY A 83 9.05 2.69 10.53
C GLY A 83 7.81 2.09 11.20
N GLY A 84 6.61 2.24 10.61
CA GLY A 84 5.36 1.65 11.08
C GLY A 84 5.38 0.12 11.03
N GLN A 85 5.93 -0.46 9.96
CA GLN A 85 6.10 -1.91 9.83
C GLN A 85 7.08 -2.48 10.85
N ILE A 86 8.27 -1.85 11.01
CA ILE A 86 9.27 -2.26 12.01
C ILE A 86 8.64 -2.25 13.41
N GLN A 87 7.87 -1.21 13.74
CA GLN A 87 7.19 -1.10 15.03
C GLN A 87 6.14 -2.19 15.21
N SER A 88 5.27 -2.41 14.22
CA SER A 88 4.23 -3.46 14.25
C SER A 88 4.81 -4.88 14.35
N ASP A 89 5.94 -5.15 13.68
CA ASP A 89 6.59 -6.46 13.74
C ASP A 89 7.34 -6.71 15.06
N ALA A 90 7.70 -5.65 15.78
CA ALA A 90 8.31 -5.74 17.11
C ALA A 90 7.29 -5.91 18.24
N GLU A 91 6.00 -5.62 17.99
CA GLU A 91 4.96 -5.82 19.00
C GLU A 91 4.78 -7.30 19.33
N PRO A 92 4.64 -7.65 20.64
CA PRO A 92 4.38 -9.02 21.04
C PRO A 92 3.06 -9.54 20.46
N LYS A 93 3.12 -10.63 19.72
CA LYS A 93 1.93 -11.29 19.15
C LYS A 93 1.45 -12.42 20.06
N THR A 94 0.13 -12.64 20.08
CA THR A 94 -0.49 -13.75 20.80
C THR A 94 -0.99 -14.79 19.80
N PRO A 95 -0.17 -15.78 19.39
CA PRO A 95 -0.55 -16.72 18.35
C PRO A 95 -1.58 -17.74 18.85
N VAL A 96 -2.46 -18.19 17.93
CA VAL A 96 -3.44 -19.28 18.18
C VAL A 96 -2.71 -20.60 18.41
N VAL A 97 -1.66 -20.86 17.62
CA VAL A 97 -0.85 -22.07 17.72
C VAL A 97 0.53 -21.70 18.20
N ARG A 98 0.92 -22.19 19.37
CA ARG A 98 2.29 -22.05 19.85
C ARG A 98 3.12 -23.20 19.27
N LEU A 99 3.84 -22.91 18.20
CA LEU A 99 4.79 -23.85 17.64
C LEU A 99 6.05 -23.82 18.52
N ASN A 100 6.25 -24.82 19.35
CA ASN A 100 7.49 -24.99 20.14
C ASN A 100 8.70 -25.36 19.24
N ALA A 101 8.64 -25.06 17.95
CA ALA A 101 9.71 -25.33 17.00
C ALA A 101 10.83 -24.29 17.17
N ALA A 102 11.97 -24.74 17.66
CA ALA A 102 13.23 -23.98 17.74
C ALA A 102 13.23 -22.67 18.57
N PRO A 103 12.80 -22.66 19.84
CA PRO A 103 12.86 -21.46 20.67
C PRO A 103 14.30 -20.88 20.81
N ALA A 104 15.33 -21.71 20.63
CA ALA A 104 16.71 -21.27 20.61
C ALA A 104 17.06 -20.47 19.34
N ALA A 105 16.59 -20.89 18.17
CA ALA A 105 16.81 -20.20 16.91
C ALA A 105 16.08 -18.83 16.88
N GLN A 106 14.86 -18.78 17.39
CA GLN A 106 14.08 -17.55 17.49
C GLN A 106 14.75 -16.55 18.46
N ARG A 107 15.23 -17.02 19.62
CA ARG A 107 16.01 -16.17 20.54
C ARG A 107 17.29 -15.65 19.86
N SER A 108 18.05 -16.54 19.22
CA SER A 108 19.28 -16.17 18.52
C SER A 108 19.04 -15.14 17.41
N TYR A 109 17.92 -15.26 16.71
CA TYR A 109 17.55 -14.29 15.68
C TYR A 109 17.15 -12.93 16.27
N ARG A 110 16.33 -12.89 17.33
CA ARG A 110 16.03 -11.65 18.05
C ARG A 110 17.27 -10.99 18.63
N ASP A 111 18.14 -11.76 19.26
CA ASP A 111 19.43 -11.28 19.80
C ASP A 111 20.34 -10.74 18.68
N PHE A 112 20.29 -11.34 17.50
CA PHE A 112 21.00 -10.85 16.32
C PHE A 112 20.44 -9.51 15.86
N LYS A 113 19.11 -9.37 15.69
CA LYS A 113 18.48 -8.09 15.29
C LYS A 113 18.77 -6.99 16.32
N GLN A 114 18.70 -7.32 17.60
CA GLN A 114 19.01 -6.37 18.67
C GLN A 114 20.48 -5.93 18.61
N ARG A 115 21.44 -6.84 18.46
CA ARG A 115 22.86 -6.48 18.30
C ARG A 115 23.11 -5.60 17.08
N VAL A 116 22.51 -5.94 15.93
CA VAL A 116 22.64 -5.13 14.71
C VAL A 116 22.10 -3.72 14.94
N ARG A 117 20.98 -3.59 15.67
CA ARG A 117 20.43 -2.28 16.04
C ARG A 117 21.34 -1.50 16.99
N GLU A 118 21.88 -2.15 18.01
CA GLU A 118 22.74 -1.51 19.02
C GLU A 118 24.10 -1.10 18.44
N GLU A 119 24.74 -1.99 17.66
CA GLU A 119 26.10 -1.76 17.12
C GLU A 119 26.10 -0.86 15.88
N TYR A 120 25.09 -1.01 14.97
CA TYR A 120 25.09 -0.34 13.66
C TYR A 120 23.96 0.67 13.50
N GLY A 121 23.02 0.76 14.43
CA GLY A 121 21.85 1.63 14.31
C GLY A 121 20.80 1.14 13.30
N LEU A 122 20.89 -0.13 12.84
CA LEU A 122 20.01 -0.69 11.81
C LEU A 122 18.89 -1.53 12.42
N ALA A 123 17.65 -1.05 12.32
CA ALA A 123 16.45 -1.83 12.54
C ALA A 123 15.91 -2.30 11.18
N PHE A 124 15.55 -3.58 11.03
CA PHE A 124 15.06 -4.11 9.75
C PHE A 124 14.04 -5.23 9.93
N GLY A 125 13.27 -5.49 8.89
CA GLY A 125 12.35 -6.60 8.77
C GLY A 125 12.41 -7.23 7.38
N ILE A 126 12.07 -8.52 7.33
CA ILE A 126 11.90 -9.28 6.09
C ILE A 126 10.57 -9.99 6.21
N ASP A 127 9.73 -9.89 5.18
CA ASP A 127 8.52 -10.70 5.12
C ASP A 127 8.26 -11.25 3.72
N TYR A 128 7.46 -12.30 3.68
CA TYR A 128 6.93 -12.86 2.45
C TYR A 128 5.41 -12.94 2.55
N ASN A 129 4.74 -12.26 1.64
CA ASN A 129 3.29 -12.17 1.57
C ASN A 129 2.80 -12.97 0.39
N LEU A 130 1.71 -13.70 0.57
CA LEU A 130 1.02 -14.51 -0.43
C LEU A 130 -0.43 -14.08 -0.49
N LEU A 131 -1.00 -14.00 -1.68
CA LEU A 131 -2.44 -13.79 -1.88
C LEU A 131 -2.91 -14.66 -3.03
N PHE A 132 -4.02 -15.37 -2.80
CA PHE A 132 -4.85 -15.98 -3.82
C PHE A 132 -6.23 -15.33 -3.78
N GLN A 133 -6.79 -15.00 -4.95
CA GLN A 133 -8.17 -14.53 -5.12
C GLN A 133 -8.89 -15.34 -6.18
N HIS A 134 -10.21 -15.51 -5.98
CA HIS A 134 -11.13 -16.15 -6.92
C HIS A 134 -12.39 -15.31 -7.04
N ALA A 135 -12.77 -14.92 -8.26
CA ALA A 135 -13.99 -14.19 -8.57
C ALA A 135 -15.11 -15.16 -9.03
N SER A 136 -16.34 -14.89 -8.60
CA SER A 136 -17.53 -15.69 -8.96
C SER A 136 -17.84 -15.69 -10.44
N ASN A 137 -17.56 -14.56 -11.08
CA ASN A 137 -17.70 -14.37 -12.52
C ASN A 137 -16.68 -13.33 -13.00
N SER A 138 -16.27 -13.42 -14.26
CA SER A 138 -15.39 -12.48 -14.94
C SER A 138 -15.52 -12.67 -16.44
N PRO A 139 -15.56 -11.59 -17.24
CA PRO A 139 -15.34 -11.66 -18.68
C PRO A 139 -13.97 -12.21 -19.06
N GLY A 140 -12.95 -12.02 -18.22
CA GLY A 140 -11.59 -12.51 -18.37
C GLY A 140 -11.22 -13.58 -17.35
N GLU A 141 -10.10 -13.40 -16.67
CA GLU A 141 -9.58 -14.36 -15.68
C GLU A 141 -10.36 -14.29 -14.36
N GLN A 142 -10.63 -15.45 -13.76
CA GLN A 142 -11.32 -15.55 -12.47
C GLN A 142 -10.39 -15.84 -11.30
N ASN A 143 -9.16 -16.28 -11.56
CA ASN A 143 -8.20 -16.67 -10.54
C ASN A 143 -6.95 -15.83 -10.63
N ALA A 144 -6.51 -15.31 -9.51
CA ALA A 144 -5.31 -14.50 -9.42
C ALA A 144 -4.48 -14.89 -8.20
N ALA A 145 -3.17 -14.99 -8.37
CA ALA A 145 -2.26 -15.26 -7.25
C ALA A 145 -0.92 -14.55 -7.42
N SER A 146 -0.40 -14.03 -6.33
CA SER A 146 0.94 -13.47 -6.31
C SER A 146 1.64 -13.63 -4.96
N GLY A 147 2.97 -13.49 -5.00
CA GLY A 147 3.84 -13.38 -3.85
C GLY A 147 4.56 -12.05 -3.84
N ALA A 148 4.88 -11.55 -2.65
CA ALA A 148 5.70 -10.37 -2.46
C ALA A 148 6.74 -10.63 -1.36
N LEU A 149 8.02 -10.65 -1.74
CA LEU A 149 9.15 -10.64 -0.81
C LEU A 149 9.52 -9.20 -0.54
N ARG A 150 9.58 -8.79 0.74
CA ARG A 150 9.91 -7.43 1.12
C ARG A 150 11.07 -7.42 2.12
N LEU A 151 12.02 -6.52 1.90
CA LEU A 151 13.10 -6.17 2.82
C LEU A 151 12.97 -4.67 3.11
N PHE A 152 12.83 -4.31 4.37
CA PHE A 152 12.70 -2.92 4.79
C PHE A 152 13.52 -2.65 6.04
N GLY A 153 13.99 -1.41 6.18
CA GLY A 153 14.81 -1.05 7.33
C GLY A 153 14.99 0.44 7.51
N SER A 154 15.39 0.80 8.74
CA SER A 154 15.74 2.14 9.17
C SER A 154 17.16 2.12 9.73
N LEU A 155 18.08 2.83 9.06
CA LEU A 155 19.47 3.00 9.48
C LEU A 155 19.64 4.37 10.13
N ARG A 156 19.76 4.38 11.46
CA ARG A 156 20.02 5.60 12.22
C ARG A 156 21.45 6.08 11.99
N LEU A 157 21.59 7.34 11.61
CA LEU A 157 22.90 7.97 11.37
C LEU A 157 23.18 9.14 12.29
N LEU A 158 22.15 9.84 12.80
CA LEU A 158 22.30 11.03 13.61
C LEU A 158 21.44 11.03 14.88
N GLY A 159 21.92 11.70 15.92
CA GLY A 159 21.14 12.47 16.87
C GLY A 159 20.40 11.74 17.97
N GLN A 160 20.75 10.52 18.35
CA GLN A 160 20.06 9.80 19.43
C GLN A 160 20.07 10.57 20.76
N GLU A 161 21.18 11.21 21.11
CA GLU A 161 21.34 11.95 22.39
C GLU A 161 20.83 13.41 22.29
N SER A 162 20.62 13.94 21.08
CA SER A 162 20.31 15.36 20.86
C SER A 162 18.81 15.68 20.80
N GLY A 163 17.92 14.68 20.85
CA GLY A 163 16.48 14.87 20.59
C GLY A 163 16.14 15.15 19.11
N HIS A 164 17.10 14.96 18.21
CA HIS A 164 16.98 15.21 16.77
C HIS A 164 17.44 14.02 15.94
N PRO A 165 16.82 12.83 16.10
CA PRO A 165 17.23 11.64 15.37
C PRO A 165 17.01 11.78 13.86
N GLY A 166 17.99 11.25 13.09
CA GLY A 166 17.94 11.19 11.64
C GLY A 166 18.34 9.81 11.14
N SER A 167 17.58 9.28 10.18
CA SER A 167 17.77 7.94 9.61
C SER A 167 17.62 7.92 8.10
N ILE A 168 18.24 6.94 7.45
CA ILE A 168 17.88 6.50 6.11
C ILE A 168 16.88 5.37 6.27
N GLU A 169 15.73 5.51 5.63
CA GLU A 169 14.70 4.47 5.56
C GLU A 169 14.64 3.90 4.15
N PHE A 170 14.55 2.56 4.06
CA PHE A 170 14.52 1.87 2.77
C PHE A 170 13.51 0.72 2.77
N LYS A 171 12.95 0.44 1.60
CA LYS A 171 12.08 -0.72 1.34
C LYS A 171 12.29 -1.19 -0.10
N VAL A 172 12.67 -2.46 -0.24
CA VAL A 172 12.83 -3.16 -1.53
C VAL A 172 11.85 -4.31 -1.55
N GLU A 173 11.14 -4.46 -2.65
CA GLU A 173 10.14 -5.49 -2.85
C GLU A 173 10.42 -6.28 -4.13
N ASN A 174 10.03 -7.57 -4.12
CA ASN A 174 9.91 -8.34 -5.35
C ASN A 174 8.51 -8.95 -5.40
N ARG A 175 7.70 -8.48 -6.35
CA ARG A 175 6.32 -8.89 -6.57
C ARG A 175 6.23 -9.77 -7.80
N HIS A 176 5.61 -10.95 -7.67
CA HIS A 176 5.57 -11.93 -8.75
C HIS A 176 4.30 -12.80 -8.70
N ARG A 177 3.84 -13.22 -9.87
CA ARG A 177 2.70 -14.14 -10.01
C ARG A 177 3.03 -15.54 -9.50
N LEU A 178 2.00 -16.26 -9.07
CA LEU A 178 2.10 -17.63 -8.53
C LEU A 178 1.09 -18.56 -9.20
N GLY A 179 1.46 -19.11 -10.35
CA GLY A 179 0.71 -20.20 -11.00
C GLY A 179 -0.65 -19.82 -11.59
N THR A 180 -0.95 -18.54 -11.74
CA THR A 180 -2.14 -17.99 -12.42
C THR A 180 -1.70 -17.07 -13.56
N ASP A 181 -2.60 -16.77 -14.50
CA ASP A 181 -2.28 -15.94 -15.65
C ASP A 181 -2.19 -14.45 -15.31
N ILE A 182 -2.83 -14.02 -14.22
CA ILE A 182 -2.81 -12.65 -13.71
C ILE A 182 -2.44 -12.59 -12.21
N ALA A 183 -1.95 -11.43 -11.77
CA ALA A 183 -1.80 -11.11 -10.35
C ALA A 183 -3.10 -10.50 -9.77
N PRO A 184 -3.34 -10.59 -8.44
CA PRO A 184 -4.56 -10.07 -7.81
C PRO A 184 -4.85 -8.59 -8.07
N GLN A 185 -3.83 -7.74 -8.24
CA GLN A 185 -4.00 -6.33 -8.59
C GLN A 185 -4.77 -6.15 -9.91
N ALA A 186 -4.56 -7.04 -10.90
CA ALA A 186 -5.23 -6.97 -12.20
C ALA A 186 -6.68 -7.51 -12.17
N LEU A 187 -7.04 -8.32 -11.17
CA LEU A 187 -8.35 -8.99 -11.11
C LEU A 187 -9.53 -7.98 -11.12
N GLY A 188 -9.34 -6.79 -10.53
CA GLY A 188 -10.36 -5.73 -10.53
C GLY A 188 -10.81 -5.37 -11.97
N GLY A 189 -9.86 -5.14 -12.87
CA GLY A 189 -10.14 -4.88 -14.29
C GLY A 189 -10.83 -6.04 -14.98
N GLU A 190 -10.41 -7.28 -14.73
CA GLU A 190 -10.97 -8.49 -15.32
C GLU A 190 -12.46 -8.69 -14.98
N VAL A 191 -12.88 -8.27 -13.78
CA VAL A 191 -14.28 -8.35 -13.34
C VAL A 191 -15.09 -7.07 -13.63
N GLY A 192 -14.54 -6.15 -14.41
CA GLY A 192 -15.22 -4.89 -14.76
C GLY A 192 -15.35 -3.88 -13.61
N TYR A 193 -14.53 -4.00 -12.58
CA TYR A 193 -14.51 -3.09 -11.43
C TYR A 193 -13.58 -1.90 -11.68
N ALA A 194 -14.08 -0.67 -11.53
CA ALA A 194 -13.27 0.54 -11.57
C ALA A 194 -12.52 0.72 -10.23
N GLY A 195 -11.56 -0.16 -9.98
CA GLY A 195 -10.77 -0.25 -8.77
C GLY A 195 -9.88 -1.49 -8.74
N LEU A 196 -9.16 -1.69 -7.65
CA LEU A 196 -8.26 -2.83 -7.44
C LEU A 196 -8.79 -3.69 -6.30
N THR A 197 -8.97 -5.00 -6.52
CA THR A 197 -9.36 -5.95 -5.47
C THR A 197 -8.22 -6.23 -4.50
N ALA A 198 -6.97 -5.97 -4.91
CA ALA A 198 -5.78 -6.04 -4.07
C ALA A 198 -4.75 -5.01 -4.54
N LEU A 199 -4.52 -3.97 -3.73
CA LEU A 199 -3.68 -2.83 -4.11
C LEU A 199 -2.21 -3.21 -4.38
N THR A 200 -1.61 -4.07 -3.55
CA THR A 200 -0.16 -4.29 -3.51
C THR A 200 0.30 -5.61 -4.11
N PHE A 201 -0.62 -6.50 -4.48
CA PHE A 201 -0.32 -7.85 -4.97
C PHE A 201 -0.25 -7.90 -6.50
N SER A 202 0.84 -7.37 -7.05
CA SER A 202 1.10 -7.25 -8.50
C SER A 202 2.11 -8.27 -9.01
N ASP A 203 2.51 -8.13 -10.29
CA ASP A 203 3.58 -8.88 -10.97
C ASP A 203 4.66 -7.89 -11.49
N ALA A 204 4.92 -6.83 -10.74
CA ALA A 204 5.78 -5.73 -11.18
C ALA A 204 7.29 -6.04 -11.07
N GLY A 205 7.68 -7.21 -10.54
CA GLY A 205 9.08 -7.58 -10.41
C GLY A 205 9.76 -6.95 -9.19
N SER A 206 11.01 -6.51 -9.37
CA SER A 206 11.81 -5.91 -8.30
C SER A 206 11.64 -4.39 -8.28
N LEU A 207 11.31 -3.86 -7.11
CA LEU A 207 10.93 -2.46 -6.88
C LEU A 207 11.74 -1.86 -5.74
N LEU A 208 12.20 -0.63 -5.89
CA LEU A 208 12.69 0.20 -4.80
C LEU A 208 11.57 1.18 -4.41
N THR A 209 10.75 0.80 -3.43
CA THR A 209 9.57 1.59 -3.07
C THR A 209 9.86 2.72 -2.10
N ASN A 210 10.92 2.61 -1.30
CA ASN A 210 11.35 3.66 -0.40
C ASN A 210 12.89 3.72 -0.32
N LEU A 211 13.43 4.91 -0.43
CA LEU A 211 14.81 5.24 -0.07
C LEU A 211 14.89 6.73 0.25
N TYR A 212 14.67 7.10 1.49
CA TYR A 212 14.59 8.50 1.88
C TYR A 212 15.30 8.79 3.20
N TRP A 213 15.73 10.03 3.36
CA TRP A 213 16.14 10.61 4.62
C TRP A 213 14.91 10.97 5.44
N HIS A 214 14.86 10.53 6.70
CA HIS A 214 13.86 10.94 7.69
C HIS A 214 14.57 11.68 8.83
N GLN A 215 14.15 12.91 9.12
CA GLN A 215 14.64 13.70 10.23
C GLN A 215 13.50 14.08 11.17
N SER A 216 13.67 13.83 12.45
CA SER A 216 12.79 14.31 13.50
C SER A 216 13.49 15.41 14.29
N LEU A 217 12.78 16.48 14.62
CA LEU A 217 13.29 17.65 15.33
C LEU A 217 12.35 18.03 16.46
N GLN A 218 12.92 18.62 17.55
CA GLN A 218 12.15 19.14 18.67
C GLN A 218 11.18 18.10 19.28
N ASP A 219 11.72 16.95 19.66
CA ASP A 219 10.91 15.83 20.19
C ASP A 219 9.73 15.46 19.29
N ASN A 220 10.03 15.36 17.99
CA ASN A 220 9.08 15.02 16.94
C ASN A 220 7.93 16.03 16.73
N ARG A 221 8.09 17.29 17.17
CA ARG A 221 7.17 18.38 16.82
C ARG A 221 7.26 18.76 15.35
N PHE A 222 8.45 18.67 14.78
CA PHE A 222 8.70 18.86 13.37
C PHE A 222 9.43 17.63 12.82
N ALA A 223 9.02 17.14 11.67
CA ALA A 223 9.71 16.07 10.97
C ALA A 223 9.63 16.29 9.46
N TYR A 224 10.61 15.78 8.73
CA TYR A 224 10.58 15.79 7.28
C TYR A 224 11.19 14.52 6.69
N VAL A 225 10.78 14.23 5.46
CA VAL A 225 11.34 13.17 4.62
C VAL A 225 11.72 13.74 3.26
N VAL A 226 12.76 13.19 2.64
CA VAL A 226 13.19 13.54 1.28
C VAL A 226 13.94 12.38 0.64
N GLY A 227 13.61 12.05 -0.61
CA GLY A 227 14.17 10.95 -1.38
C GLY A 227 13.11 10.23 -2.20
N ILE A 228 13.27 8.93 -2.44
CA ILE A 228 12.23 8.09 -3.05
C ILE A 228 11.21 7.73 -1.99
N VAL A 229 9.98 8.22 -2.13
CA VAL A 229 8.91 8.10 -1.15
C VAL A 229 7.68 7.40 -1.72
N ASP A 230 6.94 6.73 -0.86
CA ASP A 230 5.58 6.28 -1.12
C ASP A 230 4.61 7.27 -0.44
N VAL A 231 3.86 8.03 -1.22
CA VAL A 231 2.92 9.03 -0.70
C VAL A 231 1.83 8.36 0.15
N THR A 232 1.43 7.14 -0.20
CA THR A 232 0.40 6.38 0.53
C THR A 232 0.84 5.96 1.93
N ASP A 233 2.14 5.98 2.22
CA ASP A 233 2.67 5.71 3.55
C ASP A 233 2.28 6.80 4.57
N TYR A 234 1.99 8.06 4.13
CA TYR A 234 1.77 9.17 5.06
C TYR A 234 0.59 10.10 4.74
N VAL A 235 0.02 10.08 3.53
CA VAL A 235 -1.14 10.88 3.15
C VAL A 235 -2.43 10.09 3.33
N GLY A 236 -3.44 10.67 3.97
CA GLY A 236 -4.76 10.04 4.14
C GLY A 236 -4.74 8.79 5.03
N VAL A 237 -3.83 8.72 5.98
CA VAL A 237 -3.57 7.53 6.80
C VAL A 237 -4.58 7.38 7.94
N TYR A 238 -5.11 6.18 8.13
CA TYR A 238 -5.96 5.78 9.25
C TYR A 238 -5.61 4.37 9.76
N GLY A 239 -6.23 3.92 10.84
CA GLY A 239 -5.80 2.70 11.55
C GLY A 239 -5.91 1.37 10.80
N LEU A 240 -6.63 1.31 9.66
CA LEU A 240 -6.83 0.10 8.84
C LEU A 240 -6.30 0.28 7.40
N VAL A 241 -5.33 1.18 7.20
CA VAL A 241 -4.80 1.55 5.88
C VAL A 241 -3.74 0.57 5.34
N ASN A 242 -3.31 -0.41 6.13
CA ASN A 242 -2.23 -1.31 5.72
C ASN A 242 -2.73 -2.43 4.79
N PRO A 243 -2.51 -2.37 3.45
CA PRO A 243 -2.99 -3.37 2.50
C PRO A 243 -2.29 -4.74 2.65
N TRP A 244 -1.19 -4.80 3.39
CA TRP A 244 -0.51 -6.05 3.71
C TRP A 244 -1.12 -6.78 4.92
N ALA A 245 -1.91 -6.09 5.75
CA ALA A 245 -2.45 -6.64 7.00
C ALA A 245 -3.97 -6.48 7.14
N ASP A 246 -4.53 -5.35 6.68
CA ASP A 246 -5.93 -4.97 6.86
C ASP A 246 -6.73 -5.08 5.56
N PHE A 247 -7.57 -4.11 5.21
CA PHE A 247 -8.25 -4.07 3.92
C PHE A 247 -7.25 -4.10 2.75
N MET A 248 -7.54 -4.89 1.71
CA MET A 248 -6.71 -4.95 0.52
C MET A 248 -7.35 -4.32 -0.71
N ASN A 249 -8.69 -4.16 -0.72
CA ASN A 249 -9.35 -3.39 -1.77
C ASN A 249 -8.94 -1.92 -1.71
N LEU A 250 -8.59 -1.36 -2.86
CA LEU A 250 -8.09 0.02 -2.97
C LEU A 250 -9.02 1.04 -2.30
N THR A 251 -10.35 0.89 -2.47
CA THR A 251 -11.33 1.86 -1.96
C THR A 251 -11.42 1.93 -0.43
N LEU A 252 -10.87 0.94 0.26
CA LEU A 252 -10.82 0.85 1.72
C LEU A 252 -9.40 0.99 2.25
N SER A 253 -8.39 0.48 1.54
CA SER A 253 -7.00 0.57 1.95
C SER A 253 -6.35 1.94 1.66
N THR A 254 -6.89 2.72 0.71
CA THR A 254 -6.46 4.11 0.43
C THR A 254 -7.69 5.01 0.28
N ASP A 255 -7.53 6.23 -0.23
CA ASP A 255 -8.64 7.04 -0.73
C ASP A 255 -8.60 7.04 -2.26
N PRO A 256 -9.59 6.42 -2.94
CA PRO A 256 -9.57 6.25 -4.40
C PRO A 256 -9.80 7.55 -5.19
N THR A 257 -10.07 8.65 -4.50
CA THR A 257 -10.16 9.99 -5.09
C THR A 257 -8.82 10.75 -5.02
N ILE A 258 -7.80 10.18 -4.37
CA ILE A 258 -6.44 10.72 -4.40
C ILE A 258 -5.66 9.93 -5.46
N PRO A 259 -5.21 10.56 -6.57
CA PRO A 259 -4.37 9.91 -7.57
C PRO A 259 -2.93 9.84 -7.07
N ALA A 260 -2.73 9.09 -5.95
CA ALA A 260 -1.40 8.93 -5.39
C ALA A 260 -0.48 8.30 -6.46
N PRO A 261 0.66 8.96 -6.78
CA PRO A 261 1.60 8.41 -7.75
C PRO A 261 2.24 7.13 -7.21
N ASP A 262 2.81 6.35 -8.12
CA ASP A 262 3.76 5.31 -7.75
C ASP A 262 4.99 5.93 -7.08
N GLN A 263 5.82 5.09 -6.45
CA GLN A 263 6.95 5.54 -5.64
C GLN A 263 8.01 6.21 -6.51
N GLY A 264 8.37 7.44 -6.16
CA GLY A 264 9.29 8.30 -6.89
C GLY A 264 9.93 9.36 -5.99
N PHE A 265 10.65 10.31 -6.59
CA PHE A 265 11.27 11.40 -5.85
C PHE A 265 10.21 12.29 -5.20
N GLY A 266 10.43 12.64 -3.93
CA GLY A 266 9.52 13.53 -3.23
C GLY A 266 10.07 13.99 -1.89
N ALA A 267 9.32 14.92 -1.30
CA ALA A 267 9.60 15.44 0.04
C ALA A 267 8.30 15.81 0.75
N ALA A 268 8.28 15.61 2.05
CA ALA A 268 7.17 16.04 2.89
C ALA A 268 7.65 16.54 4.25
N ILE A 269 6.90 17.48 4.81
CA ILE A 269 7.10 18.01 6.16
C ILE A 269 5.86 17.77 7.00
N ARG A 270 6.07 17.48 8.27
CA ARG A 270 5.01 17.39 9.27
C ARG A 270 5.35 18.31 10.43
N TRP A 271 4.38 19.13 10.80
CA TRP A 271 4.49 20.05 11.93
C TRP A 271 3.31 19.89 12.88
N ARG A 272 3.57 19.52 14.13
CA ARG A 272 2.61 19.54 15.23
C ARG A 272 2.61 20.93 15.83
N PHE A 273 1.73 21.80 15.35
CA PHE A 273 1.70 23.20 15.77
C PHE A 273 0.96 23.43 17.08
N ALA A 274 0.18 22.43 17.53
CA ALA A 274 -0.47 22.42 18.84
C ALA A 274 -0.54 20.97 19.38
N ASP A 275 -0.98 20.78 20.62
CA ASP A 275 -0.94 19.50 21.32
C ASP A 275 -1.72 18.38 20.62
N HIS A 276 -2.77 18.75 19.90
CA HIS A 276 -3.66 17.82 19.20
C HIS A 276 -3.78 18.06 17.69
N PHE A 277 -2.99 18.99 17.13
CA PHE A 277 -3.13 19.37 15.73
C PHE A 277 -1.80 19.28 14.99
N TYR A 278 -1.90 18.87 13.73
CA TYR A 278 -0.76 18.83 12.82
C TYR A 278 -1.12 19.38 11.44
N VAL A 279 -0.11 19.78 10.73
CA VAL A 279 -0.12 19.96 9.29
C VAL A 279 0.94 19.05 8.68
N LEU A 280 0.61 18.43 7.57
CA LEU A 280 1.49 17.65 6.72
C LEU A 280 1.40 18.25 5.33
N ALA A 281 2.53 18.56 4.70
CA ALA A 281 2.54 19.09 3.34
C ALA A 281 3.75 18.53 2.59
N GLY A 282 3.59 18.33 1.29
CA GLY A 282 4.68 17.78 0.49
C GLY A 282 4.34 17.72 -0.99
N PHE A 283 5.28 17.12 -1.71
CA PHE A 283 5.15 16.78 -3.12
C PHE A 283 5.83 15.45 -3.41
N ALA A 284 5.45 14.82 -4.51
CA ALA A 284 6.12 13.67 -5.07
C ALA A 284 6.04 13.73 -6.61
N ASP A 285 6.97 13.07 -7.27
CA ASP A 285 6.93 12.82 -8.70
C ASP A 285 5.58 12.22 -9.10
N ALA A 286 4.91 12.81 -10.08
CA ALA A 286 3.61 12.35 -10.56
C ALA A 286 3.73 11.10 -11.47
N ASN A 287 4.93 10.84 -11.99
CA ASN A 287 5.27 9.74 -12.89
C ASN A 287 6.27 8.75 -12.27
N GLY A 288 6.30 8.62 -10.94
CA GLY A 288 7.21 7.75 -10.24
C GLY A 288 7.24 6.33 -10.79
N ASP A 289 8.44 5.75 -10.97
CA ASP A 289 8.64 4.36 -11.36
C ASP A 289 9.59 3.64 -10.40
N PRO A 290 9.06 2.85 -9.45
CA PRO A 290 9.90 2.10 -8.51
C PRO A 290 10.68 0.95 -9.17
N GLY A 291 10.38 0.59 -10.43
CA GLY A 291 11.13 -0.38 -11.24
C GLY A 291 12.38 0.22 -11.88
N ASP A 292 12.36 1.53 -12.20
CA ASP A 292 13.51 2.33 -12.64
C ASP A 292 13.64 3.63 -11.81
N PRO A 293 13.92 3.54 -10.51
CA PRO A 293 13.85 4.68 -9.61
C PRO A 293 14.85 5.80 -9.94
N TRP A 294 15.95 5.49 -10.61
CA TRP A 294 16.95 6.51 -10.97
C TRP A 294 16.57 7.23 -12.26
N GLY A 295 16.00 6.51 -13.25
CA GLY A 295 15.41 7.12 -14.44
C GLY A 295 14.28 8.07 -14.06
N SER A 296 13.34 7.61 -13.20
CA SER A 296 12.26 8.45 -12.68
C SER A 296 12.75 9.72 -11.96
N VAL A 297 13.83 9.63 -11.17
CA VAL A 297 14.41 10.82 -10.54
C VAL A 297 14.97 11.80 -11.58
N ASP A 298 15.66 11.31 -12.59
CA ASP A 298 16.19 12.17 -13.66
C ASP A 298 15.06 12.83 -14.45
N ASP A 299 14.02 12.09 -14.82
CA ASP A 299 12.82 12.57 -15.54
C ASP A 299 12.06 13.64 -14.72
N PHE A 300 11.93 13.43 -13.40
CA PHE A 300 11.30 14.42 -12.52
C PHE A 300 12.02 15.77 -12.53
N PHE A 301 13.36 15.78 -12.57
CA PHE A 301 14.11 17.04 -12.61
C PHE A 301 14.10 17.70 -13.98
N ASP A 302 13.80 16.96 -15.06
CA ASP A 302 13.65 17.49 -16.40
C ASP A 302 12.25 18.06 -16.65
N ASP A 303 11.17 17.37 -16.20
CA ASP A 303 9.77 17.73 -16.49
C ASP A 303 9.09 18.46 -15.33
N ALA A 304 9.46 18.16 -14.08
CA ALA A 304 8.92 18.73 -12.84
C ALA A 304 7.40 18.51 -12.65
N GLU A 305 6.83 17.45 -13.23
CA GLU A 305 5.43 17.08 -13.04
C GLU A 305 5.25 16.49 -11.63
N ALA A 306 4.44 17.11 -10.80
CA ALA A 306 4.35 16.78 -9.39
C ALA A 306 2.92 16.57 -8.90
N PHE A 307 2.75 15.58 -8.02
CA PHE A 307 1.65 15.48 -7.08
C PHE A 307 1.98 16.31 -5.84
N LYS A 308 1.07 17.20 -5.43
CA LYS A 308 1.24 18.10 -4.30
C LYS A 308 0.11 17.93 -3.31
N HIS A 309 0.40 17.98 -2.02
CA HIS A 309 -0.62 17.78 -1.00
C HIS A 309 -0.41 18.67 0.22
N ILE A 310 -1.51 18.97 0.90
CA ILE A 310 -1.53 19.53 2.25
C ILE A 310 -2.64 18.82 3.04
N GLU A 311 -2.31 18.35 4.24
CA GLU A 311 -3.24 17.71 5.15
C GLU A 311 -3.22 18.43 6.49
N VAL A 312 -4.39 18.73 7.04
CA VAL A 312 -4.56 19.27 8.39
C VAL A 312 -5.37 18.28 9.19
N GLY A 313 -4.85 17.91 10.36
CA GLY A 313 -5.51 16.90 11.18
C GLY A 313 -5.49 17.20 12.67
N TRP A 314 -6.45 16.57 13.32
CA TRP A 314 -6.55 16.43 14.77
C TRP A 314 -6.28 14.99 15.19
N TYR A 315 -5.63 14.78 16.32
CA TYR A 315 -5.40 13.45 16.91
C TYR A 315 -5.65 13.48 18.43
N GLY A 316 -6.06 12.33 18.99
CA GLY A 316 -6.32 12.19 20.42
C GLY A 316 -5.03 12.29 21.25
N SER A 317 -4.09 11.38 21.03
CA SER A 317 -2.71 11.43 21.53
C SER A 317 -1.75 11.11 20.39
N TRP A 318 -0.47 11.45 20.56
CA TRP A 318 0.52 11.17 19.52
C TRP A 318 0.75 9.67 19.29
N GLU A 319 0.67 8.88 20.34
CA GLU A 319 0.84 7.43 20.34
C GLU A 319 -0.31 6.75 19.57
N THR A 320 -1.53 7.26 19.71
CA THR A 320 -2.73 6.70 19.08
C THR A 320 -3.20 7.49 17.85
N ARG A 321 -2.34 8.37 17.31
CA ARG A 321 -2.67 9.30 16.23
C ARG A 321 -3.22 8.66 14.96
N ILE A 322 -2.87 7.41 14.69
CA ILE A 322 -3.32 6.68 13.51
C ILE A 322 -4.74 6.11 13.72
N GLU A 323 -5.03 5.68 14.95
CA GLU A 323 -6.33 5.10 15.31
C GLU A 323 -7.37 6.17 15.74
N ASN A 324 -6.89 7.31 16.28
CA ASN A 324 -7.73 8.39 16.79
C ASN A 324 -7.40 9.69 16.06
N ASN A 325 -7.93 9.86 14.85
CA ASN A 325 -7.68 11.04 14.05
C ASN A 325 -8.92 11.53 13.28
N ILE A 326 -8.86 12.81 12.92
CA ILE A 326 -9.72 13.46 11.94
C ILE A 326 -8.80 14.30 11.08
N HIS A 327 -8.83 14.13 9.76
CA HIS A 327 -8.04 14.98 8.87
C HIS A 327 -8.77 15.30 7.58
N LEU A 328 -8.35 16.42 6.99
CA LEU A 328 -8.71 16.85 5.66
C LEU A 328 -7.44 17.03 4.84
N THR A 329 -7.39 16.33 3.73
CA THR A 329 -6.31 16.40 2.74
C THR A 329 -6.81 17.16 1.52
N LEU A 330 -6.06 18.16 1.08
CA LEU A 330 -6.21 18.81 -0.22
C LEU A 330 -5.01 18.41 -1.07
N TRP A 331 -5.25 18.12 -2.33
CA TRP A 331 -4.21 17.72 -3.26
C TRP A 331 -4.40 18.36 -4.63
N GLN A 332 -3.31 18.43 -5.40
CA GLN A 332 -3.25 18.83 -6.80
C GLN A 332 -2.17 18.01 -7.49
N VAL A 333 -2.43 17.57 -8.71
CA VAL A 333 -1.45 16.94 -9.58
C VAL A 333 -1.34 17.72 -10.87
N ASP A 334 -0.11 17.84 -11.40
CA ASP A 334 0.14 18.48 -12.68
C ASP A 334 -0.32 17.57 -13.83
N GLU A 335 -0.53 18.14 -15.01
CA GLU A 335 -0.79 17.38 -16.23
C GLU A 335 0.37 16.41 -16.48
N ARG A 336 0.05 15.16 -16.81
CA ARG A 336 1.00 14.13 -17.24
C ARG A 336 0.83 13.95 -18.74
N ALA A 337 1.50 14.85 -19.50
CA ALA A 337 1.28 15.01 -20.93
C ALA A 337 1.59 13.73 -21.72
N GLU A 338 2.65 13.00 -21.37
CA GLU A 338 3.03 11.74 -22.02
C GLU A 338 2.01 10.63 -21.79
N ALA A 339 1.40 10.58 -20.60
CA ALA A 339 0.35 9.64 -20.26
C ALA A 339 -1.05 10.08 -20.79
N GLY A 340 -1.18 11.30 -21.28
CA GLY A 340 -2.45 11.88 -21.73
C GLY A 340 -3.45 12.10 -20.60
N ILE A 341 -2.97 12.36 -19.38
CA ILE A 341 -3.78 12.58 -18.19
C ILE A 341 -3.71 14.06 -17.82
N ALA A 342 -4.87 14.71 -17.76
CA ALA A 342 -5.00 16.11 -17.42
C ALA A 342 -4.56 16.40 -15.97
N ASP A 343 -4.20 17.67 -15.69
CA ASP A 343 -4.05 18.15 -14.33
C ASP A 343 -5.37 18.06 -13.56
N GLY A 344 -5.30 18.08 -12.25
CA GLY A 344 -6.49 18.07 -11.44
C GLY A 344 -6.22 18.31 -9.96
N TRP A 345 -7.31 18.42 -9.20
CA TRP A 345 -7.27 18.67 -7.76
C TRP A 345 -8.38 17.91 -7.05
N GLY A 346 -8.26 17.82 -5.75
CA GLY A 346 -9.31 17.21 -4.95
C GLY A 346 -9.15 17.40 -3.46
N ALA A 347 -10.11 16.81 -2.75
CA ALA A 347 -10.17 16.86 -1.29
C ALA A 347 -10.62 15.50 -0.75
N ALA A 348 -9.99 15.06 0.33
CA ALA A 348 -10.34 13.83 1.03
C ALA A 348 -10.47 14.08 2.53
N PHE A 349 -11.54 13.59 3.12
CA PHE A 349 -11.82 13.61 4.56
C PHE A 349 -11.69 12.22 5.14
N SER A 350 -11.08 12.12 6.31
CA SER A 350 -10.98 10.87 7.06
C SER A 350 -11.26 11.08 8.54
N TYR A 351 -12.00 10.16 9.13
CA TYR A 351 -12.26 10.03 10.55
C TYR A 351 -12.06 8.60 10.99
N SER A 352 -11.29 8.38 12.04
CA SER A 352 -11.24 7.10 12.75
C SER A 352 -11.11 7.32 14.24
N ARG A 353 -11.70 6.41 15.06
CA ARG A 353 -11.63 6.49 16.50
C ARG A 353 -11.66 5.11 17.15
N LYS A 354 -10.66 4.82 17.96
CA LYS A 354 -10.62 3.60 18.77
C LYS A 354 -11.55 3.74 19.96
N LEU A 355 -12.49 2.80 20.09
CA LEU A 355 -13.46 2.71 21.18
C LEU A 355 -13.21 1.41 21.95
N ASP A 356 -13.23 1.50 23.29
CA ASP A 356 -13.12 0.36 24.22
C ASP A 356 -11.91 -0.55 23.89
N GLU A 357 -10.78 0.05 23.45
CA GLU A 357 -9.53 -0.63 23.10
C GLU A 357 -9.66 -1.68 21.97
N ARG A 358 -10.86 -1.96 21.45
CA ARG A 358 -11.14 -3.05 20.51
C ARG A 358 -11.86 -2.64 19.24
N TRP A 359 -12.68 -1.60 19.26
CA TRP A 359 -13.46 -1.17 18.11
C TRP A 359 -12.79 0.03 17.44
N LEU A 360 -12.69 -0.01 16.14
CA LEU A 360 -12.12 1.07 15.32
C LEU A 360 -13.08 1.42 14.18
N PRO A 361 -14.20 2.12 14.44
CA PRO A 361 -15.03 2.67 13.38
C PRO A 361 -14.27 3.75 12.60
N PHE A 362 -14.59 3.83 11.29
CA PHE A 362 -14.06 4.86 10.40
C PHE A 362 -15.12 5.37 9.43
N LEU A 363 -14.91 6.61 8.95
CA LEU A 363 -15.67 7.23 7.87
C LEU A 363 -14.70 8.01 7.01
N ARG A 364 -14.76 7.83 5.68
CA ARG A 364 -13.93 8.54 4.72
C ARG A 364 -14.81 9.04 3.58
N ALA A 365 -14.46 10.18 3.00
CA ALA A 365 -15.15 10.73 1.84
C ALA A 365 -14.15 11.54 1.01
N GLY A 366 -14.25 11.43 -0.31
CA GLY A 366 -13.36 12.12 -1.21
C GLY A 366 -14.04 12.65 -2.47
N TYR A 367 -13.42 13.66 -3.04
CA TYR A 367 -13.78 14.28 -4.32
C TYR A 367 -12.51 14.53 -5.13
N ALA A 368 -12.57 14.23 -6.42
CA ALA A 368 -11.56 14.51 -7.41
C ALA A 368 -12.19 15.23 -8.61
N ASP A 369 -11.48 16.22 -9.11
CA ASP A 369 -11.77 16.93 -10.37
C ASP A 369 -10.64 16.58 -11.33
N ASP A 370 -10.92 15.76 -12.33
CA ASP A 370 -9.96 15.16 -13.28
C ASP A 370 -8.80 14.38 -12.65
N SER A 371 -7.57 14.57 -13.13
CA SER A 371 -6.33 14.11 -12.50
C SER A 371 -5.96 12.63 -12.67
N GLY A 372 -6.76 11.80 -13.31
CA GLY A 372 -6.54 10.35 -13.37
C GLY A 372 -6.86 9.59 -12.09
N ALA A 373 -7.53 10.21 -11.10
CA ALA A 373 -8.08 9.49 -9.95
C ALA A 373 -9.08 8.42 -10.40
N LEU A 374 -9.09 7.25 -9.77
CA LEU A 374 -9.99 6.16 -10.17
C LEU A 374 -11.47 6.50 -9.93
N LEU A 375 -11.76 7.24 -8.86
CA LEU A 375 -13.11 7.69 -8.54
C LEU A 375 -13.18 9.20 -8.46
N GLU A 376 -14.19 9.83 -9.09
CA GLU A 376 -14.51 11.26 -8.93
C GLU A 376 -15.06 11.56 -7.52
N ARG A 377 -15.80 10.60 -6.95
CA ARG A 377 -16.41 10.71 -5.62
C ARG A 377 -16.38 9.35 -4.95
N SER A 378 -16.11 9.38 -3.66
CA SER A 378 -16.08 8.17 -2.83
C SER A 378 -16.61 8.45 -1.45
N VAL A 379 -17.35 7.50 -0.89
CA VAL A 379 -17.71 7.48 0.53
C VAL A 379 -17.47 6.07 1.04
N SER A 380 -16.61 5.94 2.06
CA SER A 380 -16.31 4.67 2.71
C SER A 380 -16.64 4.76 4.19
N ALA A 381 -17.26 3.72 4.73
CA ALA A 381 -17.50 3.58 6.16
C ALA A 381 -17.30 2.13 6.59
N GLY A 382 -16.90 1.93 7.82
CA GLY A 382 -16.70 0.58 8.33
C GLY A 382 -16.14 0.56 9.74
N LEU A 383 -15.64 -0.60 10.11
CA LEU A 383 -15.06 -0.83 11.42
C LEU A 383 -14.02 -1.95 11.40
N GLY A 384 -13.02 -1.82 12.26
CA GLY A 384 -12.16 -2.89 12.73
C GLY A 384 -12.58 -3.35 14.13
N ARG A 385 -12.39 -4.63 14.46
CA ARG A 385 -12.60 -5.17 15.79
C ARG A 385 -11.53 -6.17 16.15
N SER A 386 -10.69 -5.83 17.12
CA SER A 386 -9.73 -6.77 17.70
C SER A 386 -10.42 -7.80 18.56
N THR A 387 -9.95 -9.05 18.52
CA THR A 387 -10.43 -10.12 19.45
C THR A 387 -9.98 -9.83 20.87
N ALA A 388 -10.72 -10.36 21.86
CA ALA A 388 -10.44 -10.10 23.27
C ALA A 388 -9.11 -10.69 23.76
N ASP A 389 -8.65 -11.75 23.10
CA ASP A 389 -7.40 -12.45 23.37
C ASP A 389 -6.19 -11.89 22.59
N GLY A 390 -6.41 -10.88 21.72
CA GLY A 390 -5.36 -10.28 20.89
C GLY A 390 -4.87 -11.18 19.74
N GLN A 391 -5.57 -12.30 19.46
CA GLN A 391 -5.16 -13.27 18.43
C GLN A 391 -5.59 -12.89 17.01
N GLY A 392 -6.47 -11.92 16.86
CA GLY A 392 -7.01 -11.58 15.55
C GLY A 392 -7.73 -10.23 15.51
N MET A 393 -8.06 -9.85 14.29
CA MET A 393 -8.84 -8.64 13.98
C MET A 393 -9.85 -8.96 12.87
N PHE A 394 -11.10 -8.60 13.08
CA PHE A 394 -12.14 -8.56 12.07
C PHE A 394 -12.24 -7.15 11.49
N GLY A 395 -12.32 -7.03 10.18
CA GLY A 395 -12.62 -5.79 9.47
C GLY A 395 -13.86 -5.94 8.60
N LEU A 396 -14.68 -4.90 8.56
CA LEU A 396 -15.82 -4.75 7.65
C LEU A 396 -15.83 -3.32 7.12
N GLY A 397 -15.80 -3.18 5.80
CA GLY A 397 -15.85 -1.90 5.09
C GLY A 397 -16.89 -1.90 3.98
N LEU A 398 -17.47 -0.74 3.77
CA LEU A 398 -18.44 -0.43 2.71
C LEU A 398 -17.94 0.78 1.97
N ASN A 399 -18.03 0.76 0.64
CA ASN A 399 -17.72 1.90 -0.21
C ASN A 399 -18.83 2.13 -1.23
N TRP A 400 -19.21 3.36 -1.45
CA TRP A 400 -19.87 3.85 -2.64
C TRP A 400 -18.87 4.69 -3.43
N GLY A 401 -18.73 4.40 -4.72
CA GLY A 401 -17.81 5.08 -5.62
C GLY A 401 -18.44 5.46 -6.94
N ARG A 402 -18.17 6.69 -7.39
CA ARG A 402 -18.44 7.15 -8.75
C ARG A 402 -17.14 7.11 -9.53
N PRO A 403 -17.02 6.24 -10.55
CA PRO A 403 -15.84 6.18 -11.41
C PRO A 403 -15.54 7.52 -12.08
N ASN A 404 -14.26 7.77 -12.30
CA ASN A 404 -13.81 8.92 -13.07
C ASN A 404 -14.25 8.77 -14.53
N ARG A 405 -15.05 9.72 -15.00
CA ARG A 405 -15.66 9.66 -16.32
C ARG A 405 -14.71 9.98 -17.47
N GLU A 406 -13.62 10.66 -17.18
CA GLU A 406 -12.58 10.90 -18.16
C GLU A 406 -11.75 9.63 -18.42
N LEU A 407 -11.49 8.82 -17.36
CA LEU A 407 -10.79 7.54 -17.49
C LEU A 407 -11.68 6.43 -18.03
N PHE A 408 -12.90 6.28 -17.52
CA PHE A 408 -13.74 5.09 -17.75
C PHE A 408 -14.93 5.36 -18.69
N GLY A 409 -15.10 6.60 -19.14
CA GLY A 409 -16.20 7.01 -20.00
C GLY A 409 -17.44 7.47 -19.22
N ARG A 410 -18.29 8.25 -19.90
CA ARG A 410 -19.46 8.93 -19.28
C ARG A 410 -20.57 7.97 -18.88
N ASP A 411 -20.58 6.77 -19.45
CA ASP A 411 -21.60 5.75 -19.19
C ASP A 411 -21.25 4.84 -18.02
N ALA A 412 -20.06 5.00 -17.41
CA ALA A 412 -19.67 4.26 -16.22
C ALA A 412 -20.64 4.53 -15.07
N ARG A 413 -21.20 3.46 -14.50
CA ARG A 413 -22.20 3.53 -13.42
C ARG A 413 -21.54 3.63 -12.06
N ASP A 414 -22.25 4.19 -11.08
CA ASP A 414 -21.83 4.17 -9.67
C ASP A 414 -21.72 2.70 -9.22
N GLN A 415 -20.69 2.39 -8.46
CA GLN A 415 -20.41 1.04 -7.94
C GLN A 415 -20.38 1.01 -6.42
N TYR A 416 -20.64 -0.16 -5.83
CA TYR A 416 -20.59 -0.37 -4.39
C TYR A 416 -19.67 -1.54 -4.07
N THR A 417 -18.84 -1.37 -3.06
CA THR A 417 -17.90 -2.41 -2.62
C THR A 417 -18.13 -2.71 -1.15
N VAL A 418 -18.15 -3.97 -0.80
CA VAL A 418 -18.10 -4.46 0.59
C VAL A 418 -16.87 -5.34 0.69
N GLU A 419 -16.04 -5.13 1.72
CA GLU A 419 -14.96 -6.05 2.06
C GLU A 419 -15.09 -6.46 3.51
N ALA A 420 -14.95 -7.75 3.78
CA ALA A 420 -14.86 -8.31 5.11
C ALA A 420 -13.67 -9.26 5.20
N TYR A 421 -12.83 -9.05 6.20
CA TYR A 421 -11.67 -9.91 6.45
C TYR A 421 -11.59 -10.34 7.91
N TYR A 422 -10.90 -11.45 8.15
CA TYR A 422 -10.54 -11.88 9.49
C TYR A 422 -9.06 -12.23 9.56
N ARG A 423 -8.24 -11.33 10.09
CA ARG A 423 -6.80 -11.53 10.31
C ARG A 423 -6.59 -12.38 11.57
N VAL A 424 -5.82 -13.45 11.45
CA VAL A 424 -5.49 -14.38 12.55
C VAL A 424 -3.98 -14.49 12.67
N GLU A 425 -3.45 -14.22 13.85
CA GLU A 425 -2.07 -14.55 14.22
C GLU A 425 -1.98 -16.07 14.46
N LEU A 426 -1.81 -16.85 13.38
CA LEU A 426 -1.86 -18.31 13.44
C LEU A 426 -0.67 -18.88 14.21
N ALA A 427 0.53 -18.35 13.95
CA ALA A 427 1.76 -18.67 14.67
C ALA A 427 2.59 -17.38 14.84
N GLU A 428 3.68 -17.41 15.62
CA GLU A 428 4.51 -16.25 15.97
C GLU A 428 4.97 -15.42 14.75
N HIS A 429 5.21 -16.10 13.62
CA HIS A 429 5.67 -15.46 12.37
C HIS A 429 4.67 -15.61 11.21
N LEU A 430 3.51 -16.22 11.45
CA LEU A 430 2.52 -16.52 10.42
C LEU A 430 1.18 -15.90 10.74
N THR A 431 0.79 -14.93 9.95
CA THR A 431 -0.55 -14.35 9.93
C THR A 431 -1.31 -14.88 8.71
N VAL A 432 -2.57 -15.28 8.89
CA VAL A 432 -3.47 -15.73 7.81
C VAL A 432 -4.72 -14.89 7.83
N THR A 433 -5.17 -14.45 6.66
CA THR A 433 -6.32 -13.55 6.53
C THR A 433 -7.22 -14.05 5.40
N PRO A 434 -8.29 -14.82 5.69
CA PRO A 434 -9.40 -14.97 4.77
C PRO A 434 -10.12 -13.65 4.56
N ASP A 435 -10.57 -13.41 3.34
CA ASP A 435 -11.21 -12.19 2.87
C ASP A 435 -12.35 -12.52 1.90
N ILE A 436 -13.36 -11.67 1.89
CA ILE A 436 -14.45 -11.70 0.92
C ILE A 436 -14.81 -10.27 0.52
N GLN A 437 -14.88 -10.03 -0.77
CA GLN A 437 -15.33 -8.78 -1.35
C GLN A 437 -16.62 -9.01 -2.15
N LEU A 438 -17.56 -8.08 -2.04
CA LEU A 438 -18.77 -8.01 -2.85
C LEU A 438 -18.72 -6.72 -3.67
N ILE A 439 -18.78 -6.82 -4.97
CA ILE A 439 -18.78 -5.70 -5.89
C ILE A 439 -20.15 -5.68 -6.56
N LYS A 440 -20.96 -4.70 -6.19
CA LYS A 440 -22.28 -4.50 -6.77
C LYS A 440 -22.22 -3.40 -7.81
N ASP A 441 -22.90 -3.63 -8.94
CA ASP A 441 -22.93 -2.76 -10.09
C ASP A 441 -21.51 -2.42 -10.60
N PRO A 442 -20.67 -3.44 -10.97
CA PRO A 442 -19.32 -3.18 -11.45
C PRO A 442 -19.38 -2.19 -12.64
N ALA A 443 -18.60 -1.12 -12.53
CA ALA A 443 -18.79 0.08 -13.34
C ALA A 443 -18.54 -0.14 -14.84
N LEU A 444 -17.67 -1.11 -15.18
CA LEU A 444 -17.21 -1.40 -16.54
C LEU A 444 -17.84 -2.68 -17.12
N ASP A 445 -18.59 -3.44 -16.32
CA ASP A 445 -19.36 -4.59 -16.76
C ASP A 445 -20.86 -4.39 -16.45
N THR A 446 -21.63 -4.03 -17.47
CA THR A 446 -23.07 -3.75 -17.33
C THR A 446 -23.94 -5.00 -17.35
N ASP A 447 -23.39 -6.15 -17.69
CA ASP A 447 -24.12 -7.42 -17.79
C ASP A 447 -24.20 -8.11 -16.41
N GLU A 448 -23.33 -7.72 -15.47
CA GLU A 448 -23.29 -8.27 -14.11
C GLU A 448 -23.77 -7.23 -13.09
N ASP A 449 -24.63 -7.68 -12.17
CA ASP A 449 -25.13 -6.85 -11.08
C ASP A 449 -24.34 -7.05 -9.78
N LEU A 450 -23.77 -8.23 -9.57
CA LEU A 450 -23.07 -8.60 -8.34
C LEU A 450 -21.99 -9.65 -8.59
N ILE A 451 -20.76 -9.31 -8.22
CA ILE A 451 -19.60 -10.20 -8.23
C ILE A 451 -19.10 -10.35 -6.80
N TRP A 452 -18.75 -11.57 -6.39
CA TRP A 452 -17.97 -11.77 -5.17
C TRP A 452 -16.55 -12.23 -5.52
N VAL A 453 -15.59 -11.78 -4.70
CA VAL A 453 -14.17 -12.18 -4.78
C VAL A 453 -13.78 -12.74 -3.42
N ALA A 454 -13.44 -14.02 -3.37
CA ALA A 454 -12.90 -14.64 -2.17
C ALA A 454 -11.38 -14.62 -2.20
N GLY A 455 -10.75 -14.21 -1.12
CA GLY A 455 -9.31 -14.07 -0.96
C GLY A 455 -8.77 -14.88 0.22
N LEU A 456 -7.53 -15.35 0.10
CA LEU A 456 -6.75 -15.89 1.21
C LEU A 456 -5.35 -15.31 1.15
N ARG A 457 -5.03 -14.47 2.14
CA ARG A 457 -3.71 -13.87 2.32
C ARG A 457 -2.97 -14.59 3.43
N ALA A 458 -1.66 -14.82 3.24
CA ALA A 458 -0.75 -15.30 4.27
C ALA A 458 0.49 -14.41 4.32
N ARG A 459 0.95 -14.05 5.51
CA ARG A 459 2.17 -13.27 5.74
C ARG A 459 3.10 -14.04 6.66
N LEU A 460 4.33 -14.24 6.21
CA LEU A 460 5.46 -14.75 6.99
C LEU A 460 6.39 -13.58 7.29
N ALA A 461 6.53 -13.16 8.56
CA ALA A 461 7.32 -12.01 8.98
C ALA A 461 8.44 -12.42 9.93
N PHE A 462 9.65 -11.85 9.74
CA PHE A 462 10.87 -12.16 10.50
C PHE A 462 11.60 -10.91 10.96
#